data_08bc2312d4ed6f5ed02192b5deceed91
#
_entry.id   08bc2312d4ed6f5ed02192b5deceed91
#
_cell.length_a   1.000
_cell.length_b   1.000
_cell.length_c   1.000
_cell.angle_alpha   90.00
_cell.angle_beta   90.00
_cell.angle_gamma   90.00
#
_symmetry.space_group_name_H-M   'P 1'
#
loop_
_entity.id
_entity.type
_entity.pdbx_description
1 polymer ?
#
loop_
_entity_poly.entity_id
_entity_poly.type
_entity_poly.pdbx_seq_one_letter_code
_entity_poly.pdbx_strand_id
1 'polypeptide(L)'
;MIGLVPADVGMCMKQAVYQDLFLTMGHQLQKLDYYSAAYHNHFADFYDRNKTHTKLGYDRFLARYGGLEGITPVWPESDLEMIDISVPQYIDQQPFSIYYMTVSGHCGYSLKANAMSRKNYDLVDYDGSETVKCYLAAQMELEMAMESLIRQLEEAGIADDTVIVISPDHYPYALERSATWGNAENYLTELYGVTEMDRFTRDSNALIIWSGCLEDKNLKVETPVYSLDILPTLSNLFGLDYDSRLLVGRDVFSDTEPLVLWPEYSWKTDKGTYDSGSRTFTPAEGMEVDDSYVDRIKAIVSNKISYSREVQNLKYFQVLSDFLNGK
;
A
#
# COMPACT_ATOMS: atom_id res chain seq x y z
N MET A 1 6.76 1.99 -0.73
CA MET A 1 7.71 1.69 -1.82
C MET A 1 9.10 2.27 -1.56
N ILE A 2 9.27 3.55 -1.19
CA ILE A 2 10.60 4.18 -0.99
C ILE A 2 10.96 4.43 0.48
N GLY A 3 10.09 4.11 1.44
CA GLY A 3 10.33 4.21 2.88
C GLY A 3 10.46 5.64 3.44
N LEU A 4 9.99 6.65 2.73
CA LEU A 4 10.04 8.06 3.10
C LEU A 4 8.66 8.71 3.10
N VAL A 5 8.46 9.71 3.97
CA VAL A 5 7.25 10.56 3.94
C VAL A 5 7.26 11.37 2.63
N PRO A 6 6.13 11.50 1.92
CA PRO A 6 6.04 12.34 0.73
C PRO A 6 6.49 13.79 1.02
N ALA A 7 7.34 14.34 0.17
CA ALA A 7 7.88 15.70 0.37
C ALA A 7 6.84 16.79 0.10
N ASP A 8 5.94 16.54 -0.85
CA ASP A 8 4.93 17.48 -1.30
C ASP A 8 3.60 16.79 -1.61
N VAL A 9 2.54 17.57 -1.77
CA VAL A 9 1.24 17.10 -2.25
C VAL A 9 1.32 16.82 -3.75
N GLY A 10 0.77 15.68 -4.19
CA GLY A 10 0.69 15.31 -5.60
C GLY A 10 1.62 14.15 -5.98
N MET A 11 2.16 14.19 -7.18
CA MET A 11 2.88 13.04 -7.76
C MET A 11 4.35 12.95 -7.30
N CYS A 12 4.60 12.90 -5.99
CA CYS A 12 5.95 12.83 -5.42
C CYS A 12 6.78 11.67 -5.97
N MET A 13 6.15 10.55 -6.31
CA MET A 13 6.82 9.40 -6.88
C MET A 13 7.51 9.72 -8.21
N LYS A 14 6.91 10.57 -9.06
CA LYS A 14 7.54 10.99 -10.33
C LYS A 14 8.87 11.71 -10.13
N GLN A 15 9.02 12.42 -9.03
CA GLN A 15 10.28 13.12 -8.70
C GLN A 15 11.25 12.21 -7.95
N ALA A 16 10.75 11.41 -7.01
CA ALA A 16 11.57 10.54 -6.19
C ALA A 16 12.37 9.51 -7.00
N VAL A 17 11.82 9.02 -8.11
CA VAL A 17 12.49 8.01 -8.97
C VAL A 17 13.64 8.55 -9.83
N TYR A 18 13.97 9.85 -9.76
CA TYR A 18 15.14 10.42 -10.44
C TYR A 18 16.42 10.40 -9.58
N GLN A 19 16.50 9.48 -8.64
CA GLN A 19 17.68 9.18 -7.85
C GLN A 19 17.81 7.65 -7.71
N ASP A 20 18.96 7.17 -7.26
CA ASP A 20 19.17 5.75 -7.00
C ASP A 20 18.41 5.32 -5.73
N LEU A 21 17.36 4.54 -5.90
CA LEU A 21 16.48 4.06 -4.82
C LEU A 21 16.84 2.62 -4.40
N PHE A 22 18.12 2.36 -4.16
CA PHE A 22 18.71 1.04 -3.91
C PHE A 22 18.08 0.25 -2.74
N LEU A 23 17.27 0.88 -1.88
CA LEU A 23 16.56 0.23 -0.76
C LEU A 23 15.16 -0.28 -1.12
N THR A 24 14.63 0.01 -2.32
CA THR A 24 13.32 -0.55 -2.71
C THR A 24 13.38 -2.07 -2.82
N MET A 25 12.27 -2.74 -2.58
CA MET A 25 12.20 -4.21 -2.67
C MET A 25 12.69 -4.71 -4.04
N GLY A 26 12.29 -4.05 -5.13
CA GLY A 26 12.74 -4.41 -6.47
C GLY A 26 14.27 -4.43 -6.58
N HIS A 27 14.96 -3.35 -6.17
CA HIS A 27 16.42 -3.28 -6.24
C HIS A 27 17.12 -4.25 -5.26
N GLN A 28 16.56 -4.45 -4.06
CA GLN A 28 17.15 -5.38 -3.10
C GLN A 28 17.06 -6.82 -3.61
N LEU A 29 15.90 -7.26 -4.12
CA LEU A 29 15.68 -8.61 -4.63
C LEU A 29 16.37 -8.84 -6.00
N GLN A 30 16.49 -7.80 -6.83
CA GLN A 30 17.26 -7.88 -8.08
C GLN A 30 18.74 -8.26 -7.83
N LYS A 31 19.35 -7.81 -6.72
CA LYS A 31 20.72 -8.20 -6.33
C LYS A 31 20.83 -9.68 -5.95
N LEU A 32 19.73 -10.35 -5.71
CA LEU A 32 19.62 -11.76 -5.38
C LEU A 32 19.10 -12.59 -6.57
N ASP A 33 19.19 -12.05 -7.80
CA ASP A 33 18.80 -12.70 -9.05
C ASP A 33 17.31 -13.10 -9.11
N TYR A 34 16.42 -12.37 -8.40
CA TYR A 34 14.98 -12.56 -8.53
C TYR A 34 14.50 -12.07 -9.91
N TYR A 35 13.71 -12.87 -10.58
CA TYR A 35 12.90 -12.36 -11.70
C TYR A 35 11.96 -11.28 -11.17
N SER A 36 11.94 -10.10 -11.79
CA SER A 36 11.13 -8.99 -11.27
C SER A 36 10.23 -8.37 -12.35
N ALA A 37 8.95 -8.22 -12.00
CA ALA A 37 7.97 -7.58 -12.88
C ALA A 37 6.94 -6.80 -12.08
N ALA A 38 6.44 -5.72 -12.65
CA ALA A 38 5.29 -4.98 -12.15
C ALA A 38 4.16 -5.00 -13.17
N TYR A 39 2.94 -5.20 -12.69
CA TYR A 39 1.73 -5.34 -13.49
C TYR A 39 0.69 -4.29 -13.13
N HIS A 40 -0.02 -3.80 -14.16
CA HIS A 40 -1.14 -2.89 -13.99
C HIS A 40 -2.21 -3.17 -15.04
N ASN A 41 -3.44 -3.40 -14.62
CA ASN A 41 -4.54 -3.75 -15.52
C ASN A 41 -5.14 -2.55 -16.30
N HIS A 42 -4.59 -1.34 -16.13
CA HIS A 42 -4.95 -0.16 -16.91
C HIS A 42 -3.83 0.25 -17.89
N PHE A 43 -3.83 1.50 -18.39
CA PHE A 43 -2.81 1.97 -19.33
C PHE A 43 -1.43 2.13 -18.68
N ALA A 44 -0.38 1.77 -19.40
CA ALA A 44 0.99 1.79 -18.90
C ALA A 44 1.49 3.18 -18.47
N ASP A 45 1.02 4.23 -19.14
CA ASP A 45 1.40 5.62 -18.88
C ASP A 45 0.54 6.31 -17.81
N PHE A 46 -0.45 5.61 -17.27
CA PHE A 46 -1.27 6.14 -16.19
C PHE A 46 -0.40 6.48 -14.96
N TYR A 47 -0.32 7.75 -14.58
CA TYR A 47 0.61 8.30 -13.58
C TYR A 47 2.11 8.04 -13.88
N ASP A 48 2.50 7.85 -15.15
CA ASP A 48 3.87 7.48 -15.59
C ASP A 48 4.39 6.19 -14.92
N ARG A 49 3.52 5.23 -14.61
CA ARG A 49 3.89 3.98 -13.91
C ARG A 49 4.92 3.16 -14.69
N ASN A 50 4.84 3.14 -16.01
CA ASN A 50 5.83 2.51 -16.88
C ASN A 50 7.26 3.04 -16.69
N LYS A 51 7.41 4.30 -16.25
CA LYS A 51 8.69 4.93 -15.96
C LYS A 51 9.09 4.78 -14.49
N THR A 52 8.12 4.90 -13.58
CA THR A 52 8.41 4.88 -12.15
C THR A 52 8.73 3.48 -11.65
N HIS A 53 8.00 2.44 -12.07
CA HIS A 53 8.21 1.09 -11.54
C HIS A 53 9.53 0.47 -12.01
N THR A 54 9.96 0.73 -13.25
CA THR A 54 11.30 0.31 -13.70
C THR A 54 12.43 0.99 -12.91
N LYS A 55 12.20 2.21 -12.43
CA LYS A 55 13.14 2.93 -11.55
C LYS A 55 13.09 2.45 -10.09
N LEU A 56 12.12 1.65 -9.72
CA LEU A 56 12.02 0.99 -8.41
C LEU A 56 12.65 -0.41 -8.40
N GLY A 57 13.33 -0.80 -9.49
CA GLY A 57 14.03 -2.07 -9.60
C GLY A 57 13.20 -3.22 -10.17
N TYR A 58 12.09 -2.94 -10.84
CA TYR A 58 11.36 -3.95 -11.60
C TYR A 58 11.86 -3.96 -13.04
N ASP A 59 12.37 -5.11 -13.52
CA ASP A 59 12.93 -5.26 -14.85
C ASP A 59 11.91 -5.05 -15.97
N ARG A 60 10.65 -5.37 -15.67
CA ARG A 60 9.53 -5.26 -16.60
C ARG A 60 8.35 -4.53 -15.96
N PHE A 61 7.69 -3.71 -16.76
CA PHE A 61 6.37 -3.16 -16.43
C PHE A 61 5.39 -3.55 -17.53
N LEU A 62 4.37 -4.33 -17.17
CA LEU A 62 3.38 -4.85 -18.09
C LEU A 62 2.00 -4.28 -17.75
N ALA A 63 1.25 -3.91 -18.78
CA ALA A 63 -0.06 -3.29 -18.61
C ALA A 63 -0.99 -3.67 -19.76
N ARG A 64 -2.24 -3.22 -19.69
CA ARG A 64 -3.18 -3.40 -20.81
C ARG A 64 -2.57 -2.84 -22.11
N TYR A 65 -2.58 -3.64 -23.18
CA TYR A 65 -1.92 -3.39 -24.46
C TYR A 65 -0.38 -3.35 -24.42
N GLY A 66 0.23 -3.96 -23.42
CA GLY A 66 1.67 -4.05 -23.29
C GLY A 66 2.08 -5.22 -22.38
N GLY A 67 1.64 -6.44 -22.72
CA GLY A 67 1.87 -7.69 -21.99
C GLY A 67 0.66 -8.24 -21.26
N LEU A 68 -0.46 -7.49 -21.22
CA LEU A 68 -1.76 -7.92 -20.67
C LEU A 68 -2.90 -7.68 -21.69
N GLU A 69 -2.72 -8.18 -22.92
CA GLU A 69 -3.63 -7.94 -24.06
C GLU A 69 -5.02 -8.56 -23.87
N GLY A 70 -5.16 -9.55 -23.00
CA GLY A 70 -6.43 -10.22 -22.71
C GLY A 70 -7.38 -9.47 -21.79
N ILE A 71 -6.95 -8.37 -21.19
CA ILE A 71 -7.81 -7.62 -20.27
C ILE A 71 -8.95 -6.94 -21.01
N THR A 72 -10.17 -7.17 -20.51
CA THR A 72 -11.41 -6.57 -21.04
C THR A 72 -11.39 -5.04 -20.84
N PRO A 73 -11.57 -4.24 -21.91
CA PRO A 73 -11.47 -2.78 -21.86
C PRO A 73 -12.74 -2.14 -21.27
N VAL A 74 -12.97 -2.29 -19.98
CA VAL A 74 -14.04 -1.64 -19.21
C VAL A 74 -13.44 -0.74 -18.13
N TRP A 75 -14.26 0.03 -17.42
CA TRP A 75 -13.78 0.84 -16.31
C TRP A 75 -14.56 0.56 -15.01
N PRO A 76 -13.87 0.30 -13.89
CA PRO A 76 -12.48 -0.15 -13.82
C PRO A 76 -12.29 -1.55 -14.42
N GLU A 77 -11.06 -1.89 -14.82
CA GLU A 77 -10.70 -3.20 -15.33
C GLU A 77 -10.65 -4.26 -14.23
N SER A 78 -10.72 -5.53 -14.62
CA SER A 78 -10.72 -6.68 -13.72
C SER A 78 -9.32 -6.99 -13.18
N ASP A 79 -9.19 -7.08 -11.86
CA ASP A 79 -7.97 -7.57 -11.18
C ASP A 79 -7.86 -9.10 -11.35
N LEU A 80 -8.98 -9.82 -11.39
CA LEU A 80 -8.99 -11.26 -11.67
C LEU A 80 -8.40 -11.58 -13.06
N GLU A 81 -8.81 -10.84 -14.09
CA GLU A 81 -8.23 -11.02 -15.43
C GLU A 81 -6.71 -10.72 -15.42
N MET A 82 -6.27 -9.70 -14.68
CA MET A 82 -4.86 -9.40 -14.55
C MET A 82 -4.07 -10.57 -13.93
N ILE A 83 -4.56 -11.15 -12.85
CA ILE A 83 -3.93 -12.31 -12.20
C ILE A 83 -3.90 -13.50 -13.16
N ASP A 84 -5.03 -13.87 -13.76
CA ASP A 84 -5.12 -15.04 -14.64
C ASP A 84 -4.21 -14.95 -15.87
N ILE A 85 -3.98 -13.74 -16.40
CA ILE A 85 -3.10 -13.51 -17.55
C ILE A 85 -1.62 -13.43 -17.12
N SER A 86 -1.33 -12.85 -15.96
CA SER A 86 0.05 -12.56 -15.56
C SER A 86 0.76 -13.71 -14.86
N VAL A 87 0.06 -14.48 -14.00
CA VAL A 87 0.68 -15.58 -13.23
C VAL A 87 1.38 -16.60 -14.13
N PRO A 88 0.82 -17.08 -15.24
CA PRO A 88 1.51 -17.98 -16.16
C PRO A 88 2.80 -17.40 -16.79
N GLN A 89 3.00 -16.07 -16.74
CA GLN A 89 4.20 -15.44 -17.31
C GLN A 89 5.42 -15.53 -16.39
N TYR A 90 5.23 -15.79 -15.08
CA TYR A 90 6.32 -15.77 -14.12
C TYR A 90 6.37 -16.96 -13.15
N ILE A 91 5.31 -17.75 -13.05
CA ILE A 91 5.21 -18.78 -12.03
C ILE A 91 6.37 -19.80 -12.07
N ASP A 92 6.94 -20.03 -13.24
CA ASP A 92 8.12 -20.89 -13.46
C ASP A 92 9.46 -20.11 -13.39
N GLN A 93 9.44 -18.82 -13.09
CA GLN A 93 10.62 -17.95 -13.06
C GLN A 93 11.15 -17.73 -11.64
N GLN A 94 11.32 -18.80 -10.87
CA GLN A 94 11.71 -18.71 -9.46
C GLN A 94 13.22 -18.45 -9.29
N PRO A 95 13.64 -17.65 -8.29
CA PRO A 95 12.78 -16.85 -7.41
C PRO A 95 12.22 -15.60 -8.14
N PHE A 96 11.02 -15.16 -7.76
CA PHE A 96 10.39 -13.99 -8.38
C PHE A 96 9.96 -12.92 -7.36
N SER A 97 9.93 -11.68 -7.81
CA SER A 97 9.39 -10.51 -7.09
C SER A 97 8.40 -9.79 -7.99
N ILE A 98 7.12 -9.87 -7.66
CA ILE A 98 6.04 -9.33 -8.48
C ILE A 98 5.32 -8.22 -7.73
N TYR A 99 5.08 -7.12 -8.40
CA TYR A 99 4.30 -6.00 -7.90
C TYR A 99 3.03 -5.84 -8.72
N TYR A 100 1.89 -5.87 -8.06
CA TYR A 100 0.60 -5.61 -8.67
C TYR A 100 0.04 -4.25 -8.25
N MET A 101 -0.33 -3.43 -9.23
CA MET A 101 -1.13 -2.22 -9.04
C MET A 101 -2.53 -2.50 -9.54
N THR A 102 -3.41 -2.83 -8.63
CA THR A 102 -4.82 -3.19 -8.90
C THR A 102 -5.68 -1.96 -9.20
N VAL A 103 -6.81 -2.13 -9.86
CA VAL A 103 -7.72 -1.03 -10.20
C VAL A 103 -9.21 -1.36 -10.05
N SER A 104 -9.58 -2.62 -9.86
CA SER A 104 -11.00 -3.02 -9.80
C SER A 104 -11.79 -2.31 -8.70
N GLY A 105 -11.16 -2.04 -7.56
CA GLY A 105 -11.72 -1.29 -6.45
C GLY A 105 -11.77 0.23 -6.65
N HIS A 106 -11.45 0.75 -7.83
CA HIS A 106 -11.37 2.19 -8.09
C HIS A 106 -12.74 2.88 -8.04
N CYS A 107 -12.73 4.18 -7.79
CA CYS A 107 -13.86 5.03 -7.47
C CYS A 107 -14.96 5.15 -8.55
N GLY A 108 -16.09 5.76 -8.13
CA GLY A 108 -17.30 5.92 -8.92
C GLY A 108 -18.31 4.80 -8.64
N TYR A 109 -18.49 4.45 -7.36
CA TYR A 109 -19.29 3.31 -6.90
C TYR A 109 -20.78 3.44 -7.20
N SER A 110 -21.14 3.03 -8.41
CA SER A 110 -22.52 2.94 -8.87
C SER A 110 -22.65 1.90 -9.98
N LEU A 111 -23.83 1.34 -10.16
CA LEU A 111 -24.11 0.39 -11.25
C LEU A 111 -23.91 1.01 -12.64
N LYS A 112 -23.96 2.33 -12.76
CA LYS A 112 -23.76 3.03 -14.03
C LYS A 112 -22.28 3.22 -14.36
N ALA A 113 -21.48 3.66 -13.39
CA ALA A 113 -20.10 4.13 -13.62
C ALA A 113 -19.04 3.03 -13.44
N ASN A 114 -19.31 2.02 -12.59
CA ASN A 114 -18.31 1.04 -12.21
C ASN A 114 -18.66 -0.34 -12.77
N ALA A 115 -17.80 -0.88 -13.63
CA ALA A 115 -18.02 -2.16 -14.28
C ALA A 115 -17.93 -3.33 -13.29
N MET A 116 -17.01 -3.26 -12.31
CA MET A 116 -16.85 -4.32 -11.31
C MET A 116 -17.98 -4.31 -10.27
N SER A 117 -18.44 -3.12 -9.86
CA SER A 117 -19.66 -3.01 -9.06
C SER A 117 -20.85 -3.69 -9.76
N ARG A 118 -21.04 -3.41 -11.05
CA ARG A 118 -22.14 -4.01 -11.84
C ARG A 118 -21.99 -5.51 -12.03
N LYS A 119 -20.75 -5.98 -12.26
CA LYS A 119 -20.43 -7.40 -12.46
C LYS A 119 -20.76 -8.24 -11.22
N ASN A 120 -20.40 -7.72 -10.04
CA ASN A 120 -20.38 -8.49 -8.80
C ASN A 120 -21.48 -8.10 -7.82
N TYR A 121 -22.43 -7.24 -8.21
CA TYR A 121 -23.46 -6.67 -7.33
C TYR A 121 -24.29 -7.72 -6.61
N ASP A 122 -24.67 -8.79 -7.32
CA ASP A 122 -25.51 -9.87 -6.78
C ASP A 122 -24.74 -10.86 -5.89
N LEU A 123 -23.40 -10.77 -5.86
CA LEU A 123 -22.56 -11.57 -4.96
C LEU A 123 -22.50 -10.99 -3.53
N VAL A 124 -22.91 -9.73 -3.36
CA VAL A 124 -22.83 -9.04 -2.08
C VAL A 124 -24.17 -9.05 -1.37
N ASP A 125 -24.24 -9.73 -0.22
CA ASP A 125 -25.36 -9.66 0.70
C ASP A 125 -25.18 -8.48 1.66
N TYR A 126 -25.77 -7.34 1.33
CA TYR A 126 -25.65 -6.10 2.09
C TYR A 126 -26.97 -5.33 2.07
N ASP A 127 -27.50 -5.05 3.27
CA ASP A 127 -28.76 -4.32 3.50
C ASP A 127 -28.48 -2.87 3.91
N GLY A 128 -27.93 -2.07 3.00
CA GLY A 128 -27.61 -0.68 3.20
C GLY A 128 -27.72 0.12 1.89
N SER A 129 -26.98 1.23 1.78
CA SER A 129 -27.02 2.07 0.58
C SER A 129 -26.48 1.33 -0.64
N GLU A 130 -27.04 1.64 -1.82
CA GLU A 130 -26.54 1.11 -3.11
C GLU A 130 -25.07 1.49 -3.31
N THR A 131 -24.65 2.68 -2.89
CA THR A 131 -23.27 3.15 -3.04
C THR A 131 -22.28 2.29 -2.27
N VAL A 132 -22.56 1.96 -1.00
CA VAL A 132 -21.72 1.06 -0.20
C VAL A 132 -21.75 -0.36 -0.77
N LYS A 133 -22.92 -0.86 -1.17
CA LYS A 133 -23.01 -2.16 -1.83
C LYS A 133 -22.20 -2.21 -3.13
N CYS A 134 -22.22 -1.15 -3.93
CA CYS A 134 -21.40 -1.05 -5.13
C CYS A 134 -19.90 -1.02 -4.82
N TYR A 135 -19.48 -0.36 -3.72
CA TYR A 135 -18.09 -0.42 -3.25
C TYR A 135 -17.69 -1.85 -2.89
N LEU A 136 -18.46 -2.53 -2.06
CA LEU A 136 -18.20 -3.92 -1.67
C LEU A 136 -18.15 -4.85 -2.89
N ALA A 137 -19.07 -4.68 -3.84
CA ALA A 137 -19.09 -5.44 -5.08
C ALA A 137 -17.85 -5.21 -5.95
N ALA A 138 -17.28 -3.99 -5.95
CA ALA A 138 -16.02 -3.72 -6.64
C ALA A 138 -14.83 -4.40 -5.95
N GLN A 139 -14.83 -4.50 -4.59
CA GLN A 139 -13.80 -5.21 -3.83
C GLN A 139 -13.86 -6.74 -4.02
N MET A 140 -15.04 -7.31 -4.29
CA MET A 140 -15.17 -8.74 -4.61
C MET A 140 -14.33 -9.16 -5.82
N GLU A 141 -14.01 -8.27 -6.74
CA GLU A 141 -13.12 -8.58 -7.86
C GLU A 141 -11.69 -8.83 -7.40
N LEU A 142 -11.21 -8.05 -6.42
CA LEU A 142 -9.90 -8.28 -5.80
C LEU A 142 -9.88 -9.58 -4.98
N GLU A 143 -10.97 -9.88 -4.26
CA GLU A 143 -11.11 -11.15 -3.53
C GLU A 143 -10.95 -12.35 -4.47
N MET A 144 -11.69 -12.38 -5.57
CA MET A 144 -11.57 -13.43 -6.57
C MET A 144 -10.19 -13.49 -7.24
N ALA A 145 -9.55 -12.33 -7.42
CA ALA A 145 -8.17 -12.26 -7.92
C ALA A 145 -7.18 -12.92 -6.96
N MET A 146 -7.33 -12.68 -5.64
CA MET A 146 -6.49 -13.31 -4.62
C MET A 146 -6.74 -14.81 -4.50
N GLU A 147 -8.00 -15.25 -4.55
CA GLU A 147 -8.35 -16.67 -4.62
C GLU A 147 -7.67 -17.35 -5.82
N SER A 148 -7.74 -16.75 -6.99
CA SER A 148 -7.09 -17.29 -8.19
C SER A 148 -5.57 -17.31 -8.07
N LEU A 149 -4.94 -16.26 -7.49
CA LEU A 149 -3.50 -16.23 -7.26
C LEU A 149 -3.06 -17.36 -6.33
N ILE A 150 -3.68 -17.48 -5.16
CA ILE A 150 -3.36 -18.50 -4.15
C ILE A 150 -3.52 -19.90 -4.75
N ARG A 151 -4.65 -20.19 -5.41
CA ARG A 151 -4.88 -21.46 -6.08
C ARG A 151 -3.80 -21.79 -7.11
N GLN A 152 -3.36 -20.83 -7.93
CA GLN A 152 -2.29 -21.06 -8.91
C GLN A 152 -0.93 -21.33 -8.24
N LEU A 153 -0.63 -20.68 -7.10
CA LEU A 153 0.59 -20.96 -6.31
C LEU A 153 0.54 -22.35 -5.65
N GLU A 154 -0.63 -22.76 -5.17
CA GLU A 154 -0.86 -24.11 -4.61
C GLU A 154 -0.71 -25.19 -5.69
N GLU A 155 -1.35 -25.00 -6.85
CA GLU A 155 -1.24 -25.91 -8.01
C GLU A 155 0.21 -26.05 -8.51
N ALA A 156 1.01 -24.99 -8.40
CA ALA A 156 2.44 -25.01 -8.72
C ALA A 156 3.32 -25.58 -7.58
N GLY A 157 2.75 -25.82 -6.39
CA GLY A 157 3.47 -26.37 -5.24
C GLY A 157 4.44 -25.38 -4.59
N ILE A 158 4.19 -24.06 -4.72
CA ILE A 158 5.09 -23.01 -4.19
C ILE A 158 4.40 -22.04 -3.22
N ALA A 159 3.18 -22.32 -2.81
CA ALA A 159 2.41 -21.48 -1.90
C ALA A 159 3.13 -21.26 -0.55
N ASP A 160 3.76 -22.30 0.00
CA ASP A 160 4.51 -22.25 1.25
C ASP A 160 5.79 -21.41 1.16
N ASP A 161 6.38 -21.31 -0.03
CA ASP A 161 7.59 -20.54 -0.29
C ASP A 161 7.29 -19.13 -0.85
N THR A 162 6.01 -18.76 -0.95
CA THR A 162 5.58 -17.45 -1.48
C THR A 162 5.01 -16.57 -0.37
N VAL A 163 5.41 -15.30 -0.35
CA VAL A 163 4.84 -14.28 0.52
C VAL A 163 4.00 -13.31 -0.32
N ILE A 164 2.73 -13.15 0.03
CA ILE A 164 1.82 -12.15 -0.55
C ILE A 164 1.64 -11.03 0.47
N VAL A 165 1.85 -9.79 0.02
CA VAL A 165 1.67 -8.58 0.84
C VAL A 165 0.60 -7.72 0.22
N ILE A 166 -0.49 -7.47 0.95
CA ILE A 166 -1.61 -6.66 0.51
C ILE A 166 -1.68 -5.41 1.39
N SER A 167 -1.61 -4.25 0.77
CA SER A 167 -1.73 -2.95 1.42
C SER A 167 -2.55 -2.00 0.55
N PRO A 168 -3.56 -1.32 1.11
CA PRO A 168 -4.25 -0.26 0.39
C PRO A 168 -3.32 0.94 0.19
N ASP A 169 -3.57 1.71 -0.86
CA ASP A 169 -2.86 2.96 -1.15
C ASP A 169 -3.48 4.18 -0.43
N HIS A 170 -4.78 4.13 -0.13
CA HIS A 170 -5.54 5.17 0.58
C HIS A 170 -6.87 4.62 1.12
N TYR A 171 -7.54 5.41 1.96
CA TYR A 171 -8.92 5.12 2.36
C TYR A 171 -9.90 5.35 1.19
N PRO A 172 -11.13 4.80 1.22
CA PRO A 172 -12.09 4.91 0.11
C PRO A 172 -12.75 6.31 0.03
N TYR A 173 -11.95 7.34 -0.26
CA TYR A 173 -12.35 8.76 -0.29
C TYR A 173 -13.54 9.03 -1.23
N ALA A 174 -13.73 8.21 -2.25
CA ALA A 174 -14.84 8.36 -3.18
C ALA A 174 -16.21 7.98 -2.58
N LEU A 175 -16.26 7.53 -1.33
CA LEU A 175 -17.48 7.37 -0.54
C LEU A 175 -17.83 8.64 0.26
N GLU A 176 -16.97 9.63 0.31
CA GLU A 176 -17.29 10.93 0.90
C GLU A 176 -18.34 11.67 0.09
N ARG A 177 -19.04 12.63 0.72
CA ARG A 177 -19.94 13.55 0.02
C ARG A 177 -19.15 14.29 -1.07
N SER A 178 -19.55 14.12 -2.31
CA SER A 178 -18.85 14.70 -3.45
C SER A 178 -19.73 14.83 -4.69
N ALA A 179 -19.75 16.03 -5.26
CA ALA A 179 -20.40 16.26 -6.55
C ALA A 179 -19.69 15.53 -7.69
N THR A 180 -18.37 15.33 -7.57
CA THR A 180 -17.56 14.60 -8.57
C THR A 180 -18.00 13.14 -8.70
N TRP A 181 -18.29 12.49 -7.58
CA TRP A 181 -18.73 11.09 -7.54
C TRP A 181 -20.25 10.94 -7.52
N GLY A 182 -21.00 12.05 -7.44
CA GLY A 182 -22.46 12.04 -7.36
C GLY A 182 -23.03 11.68 -5.99
N ASN A 183 -22.20 11.66 -4.94
CA ASN A 183 -22.61 11.31 -3.60
C ASN A 183 -23.30 12.50 -2.90
N ALA A 184 -24.56 12.34 -2.53
CA ALA A 184 -25.34 13.35 -1.81
C ALA A 184 -24.92 13.47 -0.33
N GLU A 185 -24.39 12.38 0.25
CA GLU A 185 -23.99 12.25 1.65
C GLU A 185 -22.64 11.56 1.79
N ASN A 186 -22.15 11.43 3.03
CA ASN A 186 -20.93 10.70 3.35
C ASN A 186 -21.26 9.26 3.72
N TYR A 187 -20.88 8.31 2.88
CA TYR A 187 -21.10 6.87 3.08
C TYR A 187 -20.01 6.17 3.89
N LEU A 188 -18.93 6.87 4.30
CA LEU A 188 -17.86 6.28 5.09
C LEU A 188 -18.34 5.85 6.48
N THR A 189 -19.22 6.64 7.12
CA THR A 189 -19.80 6.28 8.43
C THR A 189 -20.60 4.99 8.37
N GLU A 190 -21.35 4.79 7.29
CA GLU A 190 -22.07 3.55 7.02
C GLU A 190 -21.12 2.37 6.82
N LEU A 191 -20.10 2.54 5.95
CA LEU A 191 -19.12 1.49 5.67
C LEU A 191 -18.35 1.05 6.93
N TYR A 192 -17.93 2.02 7.74
CA TYR A 192 -17.17 1.73 8.97
C TYR A 192 -18.05 1.37 10.17
N GLY A 193 -19.36 1.49 10.06
CA GLY A 193 -20.31 1.18 11.15
C GLY A 193 -20.20 2.13 12.34
N VAL A 194 -19.84 3.39 12.11
CA VAL A 194 -19.64 4.41 13.16
C VAL A 194 -20.61 5.58 12.98
N THR A 195 -20.91 6.27 14.09
CA THR A 195 -21.79 7.46 14.07
C THR A 195 -21.05 8.74 13.73
N GLU A 196 -19.78 8.80 14.08
CA GLU A 196 -18.89 9.94 13.83
C GLU A 196 -17.58 9.45 13.23
N MET A 197 -16.99 10.24 12.36
CA MET A 197 -15.76 9.90 11.64
C MET A 197 -14.68 10.91 11.98
N ASP A 198 -13.68 10.49 12.77
CA ASP A 198 -12.43 11.21 12.89
C ASP A 198 -11.42 10.73 11.81
N ARG A 199 -10.33 11.46 11.67
CA ARG A 199 -9.30 11.13 10.67
C ARG A 199 -8.59 9.79 10.95
N PHE A 200 -8.38 9.44 12.21
CA PHE A 200 -7.66 8.22 12.58
C PHE A 200 -8.48 6.97 12.28
N THR A 201 -9.79 7.06 12.48
CA THR A 201 -10.76 6.04 12.07
C THR A 201 -10.86 5.97 10.55
N ARG A 202 -10.99 7.12 9.88
CA ARG A 202 -11.11 7.21 8.42
C ARG A 202 -9.92 6.58 7.69
N ASP A 203 -8.71 6.90 8.15
CA ASP A 203 -7.46 6.47 7.52
C ASP A 203 -7.03 5.06 8.01
N SER A 204 -7.82 4.42 8.89
CA SER A 204 -7.56 3.07 9.37
C SER A 204 -7.77 2.04 8.26
N ASN A 205 -6.81 1.14 8.12
CA ASN A 205 -6.80 0.13 7.08
C ASN A 205 -6.05 -1.13 7.54
N ALA A 206 -5.99 -2.16 6.70
CA ALA A 206 -5.31 -3.40 7.01
C ALA A 206 -4.05 -3.60 6.16
N LEU A 207 -2.97 -4.10 6.78
CA LEU A 207 -1.84 -4.73 6.12
C LEU A 207 -1.99 -6.24 6.30
N ILE A 208 -1.99 -7.00 5.21
CA ILE A 208 -2.05 -8.45 5.23
C ILE A 208 -0.73 -9.00 4.69
N ILE A 209 -0.09 -9.89 5.42
CA ILE A 209 1.08 -10.67 4.97
C ILE A 209 0.67 -12.13 5.06
N TRP A 210 0.57 -12.78 3.91
CA TRP A 210 0.15 -14.17 3.78
C TRP A 210 1.28 -15.03 3.21
N SER A 211 1.34 -16.28 3.64
CA SER A 211 2.12 -17.35 3.03
C SER A 211 1.46 -18.67 3.38
N GLY A 212 1.47 -19.66 2.50
CA GLY A 212 0.88 -20.97 2.74
C GLY A 212 1.41 -21.63 4.04
N CYS A 213 2.69 -21.50 4.34
CA CYS A 213 3.30 -22.04 5.58
C CYS A 213 2.82 -21.34 6.88
N LEU A 214 2.05 -20.26 6.78
CA LEU A 214 1.56 -19.47 7.92
C LEU A 214 0.04 -19.54 8.13
N GLU A 215 -0.71 -20.25 7.28
CA GLU A 215 -2.18 -20.26 7.32
C GLU A 215 -2.75 -20.64 8.70
N ASP A 216 -2.16 -21.61 9.37
CA ASP A 216 -2.59 -22.06 10.70
C ASP A 216 -2.09 -21.18 11.86
N LYS A 217 -1.28 -20.16 11.62
CA LYS A 217 -0.62 -19.36 12.67
C LYS A 217 -1.47 -18.24 13.24
N ASN A 218 -2.38 -17.68 12.45
CA ASN A 218 -3.29 -16.60 12.87
C ASN A 218 -2.58 -15.44 13.62
N LEU A 219 -1.42 -15.01 13.10
CA LEU A 219 -0.61 -13.97 13.73
C LEU A 219 -1.29 -12.61 13.56
N LYS A 220 -1.44 -11.87 14.63
CA LYS A 220 -2.03 -10.55 14.63
C LYS A 220 -1.12 -9.53 15.30
N VAL A 221 -0.80 -8.46 14.61
CA VAL A 221 -0.07 -7.30 15.15
C VAL A 221 -1.09 -6.25 15.55
N GLU A 222 -1.26 -6.02 16.87
CA GLU A 222 -2.26 -5.10 17.43
C GLU A 222 -1.74 -3.66 17.53
N THR A 223 -0.42 -3.46 17.47
CA THR A 223 0.17 -2.13 17.54
C THR A 223 -0.06 -1.33 16.26
N PRO A 224 -0.20 0.01 16.34
CA PRO A 224 -0.32 0.84 15.16
C PRO A 224 0.83 0.64 14.18
N VAL A 225 0.49 0.41 12.91
CA VAL A 225 1.42 0.28 11.78
C VAL A 225 0.96 1.14 10.61
N TYR A 226 1.84 1.47 9.68
CA TYR A 226 1.50 2.25 8.49
C TYR A 226 2.34 1.84 7.27
N SER A 227 2.01 2.39 6.11
CA SER A 227 2.62 2.01 4.83
C SER A 227 4.15 2.16 4.78
N LEU A 228 4.75 3.03 5.59
CA LEU A 228 6.21 3.18 5.65
C LEU A 228 6.90 2.04 6.42
N ASP A 229 6.17 1.28 7.22
CA ASP A 229 6.69 0.11 7.94
C ASP A 229 6.83 -1.12 7.03
N ILE A 230 6.15 -1.15 5.88
CA ILE A 230 6.17 -2.30 4.96
C ILE A 230 7.60 -2.60 4.50
N LEU A 231 8.33 -1.59 4.02
CA LEU A 231 9.67 -1.80 3.46
C LEU A 231 10.68 -2.34 4.48
N PRO A 232 10.86 -1.74 5.69
CA PRO A 232 11.74 -2.31 6.70
C PRO A 232 11.28 -3.68 7.20
N THR A 233 9.97 -3.91 7.33
CA THR A 233 9.42 -5.21 7.74
C THR A 233 9.77 -6.30 6.73
N LEU A 234 9.53 -6.07 5.45
CA LEU A 234 9.87 -7.04 4.40
C LEU A 234 11.37 -7.22 4.25
N SER A 235 12.15 -6.13 4.33
CA SER A 235 13.61 -6.24 4.27
C SER A 235 14.16 -7.13 5.38
N ASN A 236 13.63 -7.02 6.60
CA ASN A 236 14.02 -7.88 7.71
C ASN A 236 13.47 -9.31 7.57
N LEU A 237 12.20 -9.46 7.18
CA LEU A 237 11.55 -10.77 6.98
C LEU A 237 12.30 -11.62 5.94
N PHE A 238 12.78 -11.01 4.87
CA PHE A 238 13.58 -11.67 3.82
C PHE A 238 15.09 -11.72 4.13
N GLY A 239 15.55 -11.22 5.29
CA GLY A 239 16.97 -11.21 5.66
C GLY A 239 17.83 -10.36 4.72
N LEU A 240 17.27 -9.30 4.13
CA LEU A 240 17.98 -8.42 3.20
C LEU A 240 18.95 -7.51 3.94
N ASP A 241 20.10 -7.22 3.31
CA ASP A 241 21.08 -6.29 3.85
C ASP A 241 20.66 -4.84 3.61
N TYR A 242 20.17 -4.16 4.66
CA TYR A 242 19.74 -2.77 4.60
C TYR A 242 20.07 -2.01 5.88
N ASP A 243 20.23 -0.70 5.76
CA ASP A 243 20.42 0.20 6.91
C ASP A 243 19.07 0.82 7.32
N SER A 244 18.51 0.33 8.43
CA SER A 244 17.20 0.79 8.95
C SER A 244 17.18 2.30 9.28
N ARG A 245 18.33 2.94 9.49
CA ARG A 245 18.43 4.39 9.76
C ARG A 245 18.09 5.24 8.55
N LEU A 246 18.12 4.67 7.35
CA LEU A 246 17.76 5.33 6.09
C LEU A 246 16.24 5.31 5.81
N LEU A 247 15.47 4.57 6.60
CA LEU A 247 14.03 4.43 6.45
C LEU A 247 13.29 5.12 7.61
N VAL A 248 12.11 5.67 7.31
CA VAL A 248 11.27 6.35 8.32
C VAL A 248 10.48 5.36 9.16
N GLY A 249 9.98 4.30 8.53
CA GLY A 249 9.24 3.22 9.18
C GLY A 249 10.13 2.33 10.05
N ARG A 250 9.50 1.38 10.71
CA ARG A 250 10.12 0.34 11.52
C ARG A 250 9.74 -1.05 11.01
N ASP A 251 10.48 -2.06 11.39
CA ASP A 251 9.99 -3.43 11.31
C ASP A 251 8.86 -3.62 12.34
N VAL A 252 7.70 -4.05 11.89
CA VAL A 252 6.50 -4.21 12.74
C VAL A 252 6.65 -5.33 13.79
N PHE A 253 7.58 -6.26 13.57
CA PHE A 253 7.89 -7.35 14.50
C PHE A 253 9.00 -6.98 15.50
N SER A 254 9.55 -5.77 15.44
CA SER A 254 10.57 -5.30 16.39
C SER A 254 9.93 -4.75 17.66
N ASP A 255 10.74 -4.66 18.73
CA ASP A 255 10.36 -4.03 20.01
C ASP A 255 10.37 -2.49 19.95
N THR A 256 10.56 -1.89 18.78
CA THR A 256 10.56 -0.43 18.60
C THR A 256 9.16 0.13 18.87
N GLU A 257 9.08 1.22 19.64
CA GLU A 257 7.82 1.91 19.95
C GLU A 257 7.05 2.24 18.66
N PRO A 258 5.77 1.81 18.54
CA PRO A 258 4.98 2.04 17.34
C PRO A 258 4.71 3.52 17.14
N LEU A 259 4.86 3.98 15.89
CA LEU A 259 4.61 5.37 15.53
C LEU A 259 4.10 5.45 14.09
N VAL A 260 2.83 5.73 13.93
CA VAL A 260 2.21 6.13 12.67
C VAL A 260 2.22 7.65 12.60
N LEU A 261 2.62 8.23 11.49
CA LEU A 261 2.63 9.69 11.29
C LEU A 261 1.95 10.10 9.99
N TRP A 262 1.40 11.31 9.98
CA TRP A 262 0.83 11.97 8.81
C TRP A 262 1.72 13.14 8.39
N PRO A 263 1.76 13.49 7.09
CA PRO A 263 2.60 14.58 6.58
C PRO A 263 2.35 15.93 7.23
N GLU A 264 1.15 16.17 7.75
CA GLU A 264 0.75 17.37 8.48
C GLU A 264 1.06 17.33 9.99
N TYR A 265 1.94 16.42 10.44
CA TYR A 265 2.45 16.27 11.80
C TYR A 265 1.46 15.67 12.81
N SER A 266 0.32 15.15 12.41
CA SER A 266 -0.49 14.28 13.28
C SER A 266 0.20 12.93 13.44
N TRP A 267 -0.08 12.23 14.54
CA TRP A 267 0.54 10.94 14.81
C TRP A 267 -0.31 10.05 15.71
N LYS A 268 -0.02 8.75 15.68
CA LYS A 268 -0.62 7.71 16.53
C LYS A 268 0.45 6.77 17.05
N THR A 269 0.36 6.43 18.33
CA THR A 269 1.14 5.39 19.00
C THR A 269 0.19 4.41 19.68
N ASP A 270 0.70 3.41 20.36
CA ASP A 270 -0.06 2.55 21.28
C ASP A 270 -0.64 3.31 22.49
N LYS A 271 -0.07 4.47 22.83
CA LYS A 271 -0.49 5.30 23.97
C LYS A 271 -1.52 6.37 23.64
N GLY A 272 -1.84 6.58 22.37
CA GLY A 272 -2.86 7.55 21.96
C GLY A 272 -2.59 8.21 20.61
N THR A 273 -3.39 9.22 20.32
CA THR A 273 -3.38 9.99 19.06
C THR A 273 -3.13 11.46 19.32
N TYR A 274 -2.38 12.11 18.44
CA TYR A 274 -2.20 13.56 18.42
C TYR A 274 -2.71 14.14 17.11
N ASP A 275 -3.67 15.02 17.19
CA ASP A 275 -4.17 15.80 16.05
C ASP A 275 -3.47 17.16 15.98
N SER A 276 -2.76 17.42 14.89
CA SER A 276 -2.00 18.65 14.70
C SER A 276 -2.90 19.86 14.42
N GLY A 277 -4.09 19.63 13.86
CA GLY A 277 -5.06 20.69 13.57
C GLY A 277 -5.66 21.29 14.83
N SER A 278 -6.12 20.46 15.75
CA SER A 278 -6.62 20.86 17.06
C SER A 278 -5.52 21.06 18.10
N ARG A 279 -4.30 20.57 17.83
CA ARG A 279 -3.16 20.52 18.76
C ARG A 279 -3.46 19.74 20.05
N THR A 280 -4.29 18.71 19.95
CA THR A 280 -4.75 17.94 21.10
C THR A 280 -4.19 16.52 21.05
N PHE A 281 -3.69 16.03 22.18
CA PHE A 281 -3.38 14.62 22.39
C PHE A 281 -4.57 13.95 23.11
N THR A 282 -5.01 12.84 22.57
CA THR A 282 -6.06 11.99 23.16
C THR A 282 -5.41 10.66 23.58
N PRO A 283 -5.30 10.37 24.88
CA PRO A 283 -4.76 9.10 25.35
C PRO A 283 -5.61 7.91 24.87
N ALA A 284 -4.96 6.77 24.64
CA ALA A 284 -5.67 5.50 24.48
C ALA A 284 -6.34 5.08 25.80
N GLU A 285 -7.34 4.22 25.70
CA GLU A 285 -8.09 3.78 26.87
C GLU A 285 -7.17 3.18 27.95
N GLY A 286 -7.28 3.68 29.16
CA GLY A 286 -6.46 3.26 30.30
C GLY A 286 -5.01 3.75 30.29
N MET A 287 -4.61 4.61 29.34
CA MET A 287 -3.27 5.17 29.27
C MET A 287 -3.21 6.57 29.87
N GLU A 288 -2.17 6.81 30.64
CA GLU A 288 -1.78 8.14 31.11
C GLU A 288 -0.38 8.46 30.60
N VAL A 289 -0.19 9.64 30.03
CA VAL A 289 1.10 10.14 29.57
C VAL A 289 1.31 11.56 30.08
N ASP A 290 2.56 11.92 30.31
CA ASP A 290 2.93 13.28 30.66
C ASP A 290 3.20 14.14 29.40
N ASP A 291 3.29 15.46 29.62
CA ASP A 291 3.55 16.40 28.51
C ASP A 291 4.92 16.14 27.86
N SER A 292 5.90 15.62 28.59
CA SER A 292 7.22 15.31 28.06
C SER A 292 7.18 14.18 27.04
N TYR A 293 6.27 13.21 27.18
CA TYR A 293 6.02 12.17 26.19
C TYR A 293 5.51 12.79 24.89
N VAL A 294 4.48 13.62 24.98
CA VAL A 294 3.86 14.27 23.81
C VAL A 294 4.88 15.12 23.06
N ASP A 295 5.68 15.92 23.78
CA ASP A 295 6.71 16.77 23.16
C ASP A 295 7.84 15.94 22.53
N ARG A 296 8.24 14.83 23.15
CA ARG A 296 9.21 13.88 22.58
C ARG A 296 8.71 13.31 21.24
N ILE A 297 7.47 12.82 21.17
CA ILE A 297 6.92 12.25 19.94
C ILE A 297 6.76 13.32 18.85
N LYS A 298 6.30 14.52 19.18
CA LYS A 298 6.27 15.67 18.25
C LYS A 298 7.65 15.95 17.63
N ALA A 299 8.71 15.94 18.44
CA ALA A 299 10.06 16.15 17.97
C ALA A 299 10.53 15.03 17.01
N ILE A 300 10.22 13.76 17.35
CA ILE A 300 10.52 12.61 16.49
C ILE A 300 9.78 12.73 15.14
N VAL A 301 8.49 13.03 15.15
CA VAL A 301 7.68 13.21 13.93
C VAL A 301 8.24 14.34 13.07
N SER A 302 8.54 15.50 13.66
CA SER A 302 9.14 16.63 12.97
C SER A 302 10.47 16.25 12.31
N ASN A 303 11.34 15.51 13.02
CA ASN A 303 12.62 15.07 12.50
C ASN A 303 12.45 14.06 11.34
N LYS A 304 11.53 13.10 11.45
CA LYS A 304 11.25 12.11 10.39
C LYS A 304 10.73 12.78 9.10
N ILE A 305 9.82 13.76 9.23
CA ILE A 305 9.30 14.53 8.09
C ILE A 305 10.42 15.39 7.47
N SER A 306 11.19 16.09 8.29
CA SER A 306 12.31 16.93 7.82
C SER A 306 13.38 16.06 7.12
N TYR A 307 13.76 14.94 7.71
CA TYR A 307 14.67 13.96 7.11
C TYR A 307 14.18 13.51 5.72
N SER A 308 12.92 13.08 5.62
CA SER A 308 12.35 12.64 4.34
C SER A 308 12.42 13.74 3.26
N ARG A 309 12.15 14.98 3.65
CA ARG A 309 12.21 16.14 2.75
C ARG A 309 13.64 16.40 2.29
N GLU A 310 14.61 16.41 3.21
CA GLU A 310 16.01 16.63 2.88
C GLU A 310 16.58 15.52 1.98
N VAL A 311 16.28 14.24 2.29
CA VAL A 311 16.70 13.10 1.46
C VAL A 311 16.20 13.27 0.02
N GLN A 312 14.95 13.68 -0.16
CA GLN A 312 14.36 13.85 -1.49
C GLN A 312 14.91 15.08 -2.21
N ASN A 313 15.00 16.24 -1.53
CA ASN A 313 15.46 17.48 -2.12
C ASN A 313 16.95 17.43 -2.51
N LEU A 314 17.77 16.83 -1.68
CA LEU A 314 19.22 16.71 -1.90
C LEU A 314 19.60 15.49 -2.75
N LYS A 315 18.62 14.65 -3.13
CA LYS A 315 18.87 13.34 -3.78
C LYS A 315 19.90 12.51 -2.99
N TYR A 316 19.75 12.47 -1.68
CA TYR A 316 20.74 11.89 -0.78
C TYR A 316 21.03 10.42 -1.10
N PHE A 317 20.05 9.63 -1.50
CA PHE A 317 20.24 8.23 -1.89
C PHE A 317 21.15 8.10 -3.13
N GLN A 318 21.07 9.04 -4.07
CA GLN A 318 22.00 9.06 -5.20
C GLN A 318 23.44 9.34 -4.73
N VAL A 319 23.62 10.34 -3.86
CA VAL A 319 24.95 10.69 -3.33
C VAL A 319 25.53 9.52 -2.53
N LEU A 320 24.73 8.86 -1.72
CA LEU A 320 25.16 7.69 -0.94
C LEU A 320 25.51 6.50 -1.86
N SER A 321 24.69 6.23 -2.86
CA SER A 321 24.97 5.18 -3.84
C SER A 321 26.26 5.44 -4.62
N ASP A 322 26.47 6.67 -5.07
CA ASP A 322 27.70 7.06 -5.77
C ASP A 322 28.94 6.87 -4.87
N PHE A 323 28.84 7.29 -3.62
CA PHE A 323 29.93 7.09 -2.64
C PHE A 323 30.24 5.60 -2.40
N LEU A 324 29.21 4.77 -2.18
CA LEU A 324 29.39 3.32 -1.96
C LEU A 324 29.96 2.60 -3.19
N ASN A 325 29.72 3.10 -4.39
CA ASN A 325 30.23 2.56 -5.65
C ASN A 325 31.55 3.23 -6.12
N GLY A 326 32.15 4.09 -5.31
CA GLY A 326 33.45 4.74 -5.59
C GLY A 326 33.39 5.73 -6.76
N LYS A 327 32.25 6.39 -6.99
CA LYS A 327 32.02 7.39 -8.04
C LYS A 327 32.19 8.82 -7.52
#